data_3f9ce96cf0e0651825b59bbc612e593e
#
_entry.id   3f9ce96cf0e0651825b59bbc612e593e
#
_cell.length_a   1.000
_cell.length_b   1.000
_cell.length_c   1.000
_cell.angle_alpha   90.00
_cell.angle_beta   90.00
_cell.angle_gamma   90.00
#
_symmetry.space_group_name_H-M   'P 1'
#
loop_
_entity.id
_entity.type
_entity.pdbx_description
1 polymer ?
#
loop_
_entity_poly.entity_id
_entity_poly.type
_entity_poly.pdbx_seq_one_letter_code
_entity_poly.pdbx_strand_id
1 'polypeptide(L)'
;MDDMRNTSAPLYGKAKSATTKTTMSVREMRQLLGLGKTDSYWLLHKNLFEVILINDKRRIVISSFEKWYANQVKYHKVNGSPPGEELCRRSYSVPDAAEILKVKPETIYTLIRQGKLKTETADFCMRIPKEDF
;
A
#
# COMPACT_ATOMS: atom_id res chain seq x y z
N MET A 1 5.57 -29.63 -12.21
CA MET A 1 5.66 -29.97 -11.77
C MET A 1 6.10 -29.56 -11.29
N ASP A 2 5.82 -29.61 -11.83
CA ASP A 2 6.04 -29.87 -11.34
C ASP A 2 6.38 -29.57 -10.93
N ASP A 3 6.01 -29.52 -11.38
CA ASP A 3 6.16 -29.63 -10.94
C ASP A 3 6.42 -29.39 -10.48
N MET A 4 6.01 -29.24 -10.86
CA MET A 4 6.16 -29.26 -10.40
C MET A 4 6.43 -29.07 -9.85
N ARG A 5 6.19 -28.86 -10.29
CA ARG A 5 6.40 -28.99 -9.79
C ARG A 5 6.72 -28.70 -9.24
N ASN A 6 6.71 -28.53 -9.62
CA ASN A 6 6.89 -28.51 -9.06
C ASN A 6 7.33 -28.22 -8.49
N THR A 7 7.28 -28.02 -8.77
CA THR A 7 7.41 -28.00 -8.36
C THR A 7 7.80 -27.69 -7.70
N SER A 8 7.89 -27.57 -7.97
CA SER A 8 7.80 -27.46 -7.45
C SER A 8 8.24 -27.01 -6.76
N ALA A 9 8.40 -26.93 -6.89
CA ALA A 9 8.26 -26.62 -6.39
C ALA A 9 8.69 -26.19 -5.69
N PRO A 10 8.83 -26.19 -5.60
CA PRO A 10 8.74 -25.88 -5.06
C PRO A 10 9.20 -25.47 -4.40
N LEU A 11 9.02 -25.21 -4.53
CA LEU A 11 8.87 -24.99 -4.09
C LEU A 11 9.35 -24.65 -3.47
N TYR A 12 9.17 -24.35 -3.53
CA TYR A 12 9.13 -24.28 -3.09
C TYR A 12 9.48 -23.89 -2.74
N GLY A 13 10.18 -23.78 -2.87
CA GLY A 13 9.74 -23.47 -2.80
C GLY A 13 10.07 -22.98 -2.73
N LYS A 14 10.09 -22.79 -3.29
CA LYS A 14 9.78 -22.52 -3.33
C LYS A 14 9.60 -22.37 -3.52
N ALA A 15 9.83 -22.50 -4.46
CA ALA A 15 9.11 -22.37 -4.65
C ALA A 15 9.07 -22.32 -4.72
N LYS A 16 8.58 -22.33 -5.32
CA LYS A 16 8.06 -22.36 -5.40
C LYS A 16 7.62 -22.69 -5.74
N SER A 17 7.09 -23.14 -6.07
CA SER A 17 6.47 -23.44 -6.34
C SER A 17 5.73 -23.29 -6.51
N ALA A 18 6.01 -23.76 -6.51
CA ALA A 18 5.07 -23.36 -7.46
C ALA A 18 3.70 -22.83 -7.05
N THR A 19 3.11 -23.26 -6.05
CA THR A 19 1.83 -22.71 -5.59
C THR A 19 2.02 -21.30 -5.05
N THR A 20 1.33 -20.33 -5.64
CA THR A 20 1.40 -18.95 -5.18
C THR A 20 0.45 -18.74 -4.02
N LYS A 21 0.95 -18.22 -2.93
CA LYS A 21 0.17 -17.90 -1.76
C LYS A 21 -0.72 -16.69 -2.05
N THR A 22 -2.03 -16.83 -1.86
CA THR A 22 -3.00 -15.77 -2.17
C THR A 22 -3.52 -15.04 -0.95
N THR A 23 -3.38 -15.64 0.25
CA THR A 23 -3.80 -14.99 1.49
C THR A 23 -2.73 -15.15 2.55
N MET A 24 -2.78 -14.28 3.55
CA MET A 24 -1.88 -14.36 4.71
C MET A 24 -2.69 -14.24 6.00
N SER A 25 -2.12 -14.71 7.10
CA SER A 25 -2.76 -14.60 8.40
C SER A 25 -2.59 -13.18 8.95
N VAL A 26 -3.41 -12.85 9.96
CA VAL A 26 -3.27 -11.57 10.66
C VAL A 26 -1.89 -11.46 11.30
N ARG A 27 -1.37 -12.57 11.84
CA ARG A 27 -0.04 -12.59 12.45
C ARG A 27 1.05 -12.27 11.43
N GLU A 28 0.94 -12.85 10.23
CA GLU A 28 1.90 -12.56 9.15
C GLU A 28 1.86 -11.09 8.76
N MET A 29 0.66 -10.51 8.65
CA MET A 29 0.51 -9.09 8.35
C MET A 29 1.15 -8.23 9.44
N ARG A 30 0.92 -8.57 10.72
CA ARG A 30 1.52 -7.84 11.83
C ARG A 30 3.04 -7.84 11.76
N GLN A 31 3.61 -9.01 11.49
CA GLN A 31 5.07 -9.15 11.37
C GLN A 31 5.60 -8.38 10.16
N LEU A 32 4.87 -8.41 9.06
CA LEU A 32 5.26 -7.73 7.84
C LEU A 32 5.33 -6.21 8.04
N LEU A 33 4.37 -5.65 8.78
CA LEU A 33 4.29 -4.21 9.02
C LEU A 33 4.90 -3.78 10.36
N GLY A 34 5.38 -4.72 11.16
CA GLY A 34 5.96 -4.41 12.46
C GLY A 34 4.95 -3.87 13.46
N LEU A 35 3.71 -4.35 13.41
CA LEU A 35 2.64 -3.86 14.27
C LEU A 35 2.40 -4.76 15.48
N GLY A 36 1.96 -4.16 16.58
CA GLY A 36 1.46 -4.89 17.73
C GLY A 36 0.03 -5.38 17.50
N LYS A 37 -0.50 -6.11 18.49
CA LYS A 37 -1.87 -6.65 18.38
C LYS A 37 -2.92 -5.56 18.28
N THR A 38 -2.80 -4.51 19.08
CA THR A 38 -3.78 -3.42 19.10
C THR A 38 -3.79 -2.66 17.78
N ASP A 39 -2.62 -2.29 17.28
CA ASP A 39 -2.53 -1.53 16.04
C ASP A 39 -3.04 -2.34 14.85
N SER A 40 -2.74 -3.64 14.80
CA SER A 40 -3.22 -4.50 13.73
C SER A 40 -4.73 -4.68 13.79
N TYR A 41 -5.30 -4.77 15.00
CA TYR A 41 -6.73 -4.83 15.20
C TYR A 41 -7.42 -3.60 14.60
N TRP A 42 -6.92 -2.41 14.92
CA TRP A 42 -7.49 -1.17 14.38
C TRP A 42 -7.32 -1.07 12.88
N LEU A 43 -6.17 -1.51 12.35
CA LEU A 43 -5.94 -1.51 10.90
C LEU A 43 -6.98 -2.36 10.18
N LEU A 44 -7.26 -3.57 10.69
CA LEU A 44 -8.26 -4.45 10.09
C LEU A 44 -9.66 -3.84 10.11
N HIS A 45 -9.99 -3.07 11.15
CA HIS A 45 -11.31 -2.47 11.30
C HIS A 45 -11.55 -1.29 10.36
N LYS A 46 -10.51 -0.80 9.69
CA LYS A 46 -10.66 0.30 8.73
C LYS A 46 -11.15 -0.15 7.37
N ASN A 47 -11.21 -1.45 7.11
CA ASN A 47 -11.68 -2.02 5.84
C ASN A 47 -10.94 -1.48 4.62
N LEU A 48 -9.62 -1.36 4.73
CA LEU A 48 -8.78 -0.79 3.68
C LEU A 48 -8.38 -1.82 2.61
N PHE A 49 -8.46 -3.10 2.94
CA PHE A 49 -8.16 -4.20 2.04
C PHE A 49 -9.05 -5.39 2.39
N GLU A 50 -9.12 -6.34 1.49
CA GLU A 50 -10.05 -7.47 1.64
C GLU A 50 -9.57 -8.49 2.68
N VAL A 51 -10.46 -8.84 3.59
CA VAL A 51 -10.24 -9.87 4.61
C VAL A 51 -11.37 -10.88 4.48
N ILE A 52 -11.00 -12.16 4.40
CA ILE A 52 -11.99 -13.25 4.27
C ILE A 52 -11.86 -14.19 5.45
N LEU A 53 -12.91 -14.99 5.68
CA LEU A 53 -12.91 -16.02 6.71
C LEU A 53 -12.73 -17.38 6.06
N ILE A 54 -11.72 -18.10 6.52
CA ILE A 54 -11.46 -19.47 6.10
C ILE A 54 -11.37 -20.32 7.38
N ASN A 55 -12.29 -21.25 7.57
CA ASN A 55 -12.37 -22.07 8.79
C ASN A 55 -12.37 -21.18 10.04
N ASP A 56 -13.22 -20.16 10.04
CA ASP A 56 -13.39 -19.20 11.14
C ASP A 56 -12.14 -18.38 11.47
N LYS A 57 -11.14 -18.42 10.60
CA LYS A 57 -9.92 -17.61 10.77
C LYS A 57 -9.89 -16.53 9.72
N ARG A 58 -9.49 -15.33 10.14
CA ARG A 58 -9.34 -14.19 9.23
C ARG A 58 -8.11 -14.39 8.37
N ARG A 59 -8.31 -14.25 7.07
CA ARG A 59 -7.21 -14.29 6.09
C ARG A 59 -7.24 -13.01 5.27
N ILE A 60 -6.08 -12.43 5.08
CA ILE A 60 -5.95 -11.19 4.33
C ILE A 60 -5.59 -11.53 2.89
N VAL A 61 -6.37 -11.02 1.94
CA VAL A 61 -6.12 -11.26 0.51
C VAL A 61 -4.90 -10.44 0.10
N ILE A 62 -3.82 -11.12 -0.26
CA ILE A 62 -2.52 -10.48 -0.51
C ILE A 62 -2.59 -9.45 -1.63
N SER A 63 -3.26 -9.76 -2.74
CA SER A 63 -3.36 -8.81 -3.86
C SER A 63 -4.06 -7.51 -3.44
N SER A 64 -5.11 -7.62 -2.63
CA SER A 64 -5.81 -6.45 -2.10
C SER A 64 -4.94 -5.65 -1.15
N PHE A 65 -4.20 -6.35 -0.28
CA PHE A 65 -3.27 -5.72 0.66
C PHE A 65 -2.15 -4.96 -0.08
N GLU A 66 -1.55 -5.59 -1.09
CA GLU A 66 -0.46 -4.95 -1.85
C GLU A 66 -0.96 -3.74 -2.63
N LYS A 67 -2.17 -3.80 -3.17
CA LYS A 67 -2.77 -2.65 -3.84
C LYS A 67 -2.97 -1.49 -2.85
N TRP A 68 -3.48 -1.79 -1.66
CA TRP A 68 -3.61 -0.78 -0.60
C TRP A 68 -2.23 -0.23 -0.21
N TYR A 69 -1.25 -1.12 -0.02
CA TYR A 69 0.10 -0.71 0.38
C TYR A 69 0.73 0.25 -0.63
N ALA A 70 0.53 0.00 -1.92
CA ALA A 70 1.06 0.83 -2.99
C ALA A 70 0.40 2.23 -3.06
N ASN A 71 -0.72 2.42 -2.37
CA ASN A 71 -1.51 3.65 -2.41
C ASN A 71 -1.54 4.41 -1.08
N GLN A 72 -0.63 4.09 -0.16
CA GLN A 72 -0.55 4.77 1.13
C GLN A 72 0.92 4.94 1.51
N VAL A 73 1.21 5.81 2.47
CA VAL A 73 2.59 6.11 2.89
C VAL A 73 2.78 6.03 4.40
N LYS A 74 1.73 5.69 5.14
CA LYS A 74 1.78 5.65 6.60
C LYS A 74 2.43 4.37 7.12
N TYR A 75 2.03 3.23 6.57
CA TYR A 75 2.50 1.92 7.03
C TYR A 75 3.65 1.45 6.15
N HIS A 76 4.70 0.93 6.77
CA HIS A 76 5.92 0.51 6.10
C HIS A 76 6.20 -0.95 6.41
N LYS A 77 6.54 -1.73 5.38
CA LYS A 77 7.03 -3.08 5.59
C LYS A 77 8.40 -3.01 6.28
N VAL A 78 8.59 -3.85 7.27
CA VAL A 78 9.84 -3.87 8.05
C VAL A 78 11.02 -4.24 7.15
N ASN A 79 10.83 -5.26 6.31
CA ASN A 79 11.87 -5.74 5.39
C ASN A 79 11.30 -5.84 3.98
N GLY A 80 10.88 -4.72 3.41
CA GLY A 80 10.28 -4.74 2.10
C GLY A 80 10.44 -3.41 1.38
N SER A 81 9.85 -3.33 0.20
CA SER A 81 9.87 -2.10 -0.57
C SER A 81 9.09 -1.00 0.13
N PRO A 82 9.43 0.27 -0.14
CA PRO A 82 8.68 1.39 0.45
C PRO A 82 7.22 1.40 -0.01
N PRO A 83 6.31 1.97 0.80
CA PRO A 83 4.91 2.10 0.41
C PRO A 83 4.70 3.22 -0.60
N GLY A 84 3.50 3.28 -1.17
CA GLY A 84 3.07 4.43 -1.96
C GLY A 84 3.58 4.47 -3.38
N GLU A 85 3.99 3.34 -3.95
CA GLU A 85 4.51 3.29 -5.32
C GLU A 85 3.49 3.82 -6.33
N GLU A 86 2.25 3.36 -6.27
CA GLU A 86 1.19 3.82 -7.17
C GLU A 86 0.80 5.26 -6.89
N LEU A 87 0.72 5.61 -5.61
CA LEU A 87 0.39 6.98 -5.20
C LEU A 87 1.42 7.96 -5.75
N CYS A 88 2.69 7.65 -5.64
CA CYS A 88 3.77 8.50 -6.16
C CYS A 88 3.76 8.58 -7.68
N ARG A 89 3.35 7.51 -8.35
CA ARG A 89 3.30 7.48 -9.82
C ARG A 89 2.22 8.40 -10.35
N ARG A 90 1.05 8.46 -9.69
CA ARG A 90 -0.10 9.22 -10.19
C ARG A 90 -0.26 10.61 -9.58
N SER A 91 0.64 11.01 -8.68
CA SER A 91 0.48 12.29 -7.97
C SER A 91 1.82 12.91 -7.66
N TYR A 92 1.80 14.21 -7.39
CA TYR A 92 2.97 14.95 -6.91
C TYR A 92 2.81 15.29 -5.44
N SER A 93 3.92 15.34 -4.72
CA SER A 93 3.95 15.93 -3.38
C SER A 93 3.89 17.46 -3.53
N VAL A 94 3.55 18.16 -2.44
CA VAL A 94 3.55 19.63 -2.47
C VAL A 94 4.92 20.18 -2.82
N PRO A 95 6.05 19.72 -2.22
CA PRO A 95 7.37 20.21 -2.63
C PRO A 95 7.68 19.98 -4.10
N ASP A 96 7.33 18.79 -4.64
CA ASP A 96 7.57 18.49 -6.05
C ASP A 96 6.75 19.40 -6.97
N ALA A 97 5.48 19.63 -6.64
CA ALA A 97 4.62 20.51 -7.42
C ALA A 97 5.17 21.95 -7.40
N ALA A 98 5.65 22.39 -6.24
CA ALA A 98 6.23 23.72 -6.11
C ALA A 98 7.45 23.87 -6.99
N GLU A 99 8.29 22.85 -7.04
CA GLU A 99 9.49 22.87 -7.88
C GLU A 99 9.14 22.90 -9.36
N ILE A 100 8.16 22.11 -9.78
CA ILE A 100 7.73 22.06 -11.19
C ILE A 100 7.19 23.41 -11.64
N LEU A 101 6.36 24.04 -10.82
CA LEU A 101 5.78 25.35 -11.14
C LEU A 101 6.72 26.52 -10.82
N LYS A 102 7.87 26.23 -10.19
CA LYS A 102 8.86 27.23 -9.81
C LYS A 102 8.26 28.29 -8.89
N VAL A 103 7.51 27.83 -7.90
CA VAL A 103 6.91 28.68 -6.87
C VAL A 103 7.23 28.11 -5.50
N LYS A 104 6.92 28.87 -4.46
CA LYS A 104 7.12 28.40 -3.08
C LYS A 104 5.99 27.42 -2.69
N PRO A 105 6.25 26.49 -1.75
CA PRO A 105 5.19 25.58 -1.27
C PRO A 105 3.96 26.33 -0.77
N GLU A 106 4.10 27.48 -0.15
CA GLU A 106 2.98 28.30 0.33
C GLU A 106 2.05 28.68 -0.81
N THR A 107 2.61 28.92 -2.01
CA THR A 107 1.81 29.23 -3.20
C THR A 107 0.95 28.04 -3.61
N ILE A 108 1.51 26.83 -3.49
CA ILE A 108 0.75 25.60 -3.78
C ILE A 108 -0.44 25.47 -2.83
N TYR A 109 -0.22 25.69 -1.53
CA TYR A 109 -1.31 25.64 -0.56
C TYR A 109 -2.38 26.70 -0.83
N THR A 110 -1.97 27.87 -1.27
CA THR A 110 -2.91 28.93 -1.63
C THR A 110 -3.75 28.54 -2.84
N LEU A 111 -3.14 27.93 -3.86
CA LEU A 111 -3.86 27.46 -5.05
C LEU A 111 -4.86 26.37 -4.70
N ILE A 112 -4.51 25.49 -3.76
CA ILE A 112 -5.41 24.46 -3.27
C ILE A 112 -6.62 25.09 -2.57
N ARG A 113 -6.38 26.05 -1.68
CA ARG A 113 -7.45 26.74 -0.96
C ARG A 113 -8.39 27.48 -1.90
N GLN A 114 -7.86 28.01 -3.01
CA GLN A 114 -8.65 28.74 -4.01
C GLN A 114 -9.37 27.81 -4.98
N GLY A 115 -9.20 26.48 -4.83
CA GLY A 115 -9.84 25.52 -5.71
C GLY A 115 -9.20 25.41 -7.10
N LYS A 116 -8.01 25.98 -7.28
CA LYS A 116 -7.31 25.94 -8.56
C LYS A 116 -6.51 24.67 -8.75
N LEU A 117 -6.14 24.00 -7.66
CA LEU A 117 -5.47 22.69 -7.68
C LEU A 117 -6.26 21.72 -6.83
N LYS A 118 -6.52 20.54 -7.39
CA LYS A 118 -7.18 19.46 -6.66
C LYS A 118 -6.17 18.69 -5.83
N THR A 119 -6.66 18.07 -4.78
CA THR A 119 -5.81 17.26 -3.89
C THR A 119 -6.43 15.91 -3.63
N GLU A 120 -5.57 14.95 -3.32
CA GLU A 120 -5.93 13.65 -2.84
C GLU A 120 -5.21 13.46 -1.51
N THR A 121 -5.96 13.15 -0.45
CA THR A 121 -5.35 12.93 0.86
C THR A 121 -5.11 11.44 1.06
N ALA A 122 -3.86 11.07 1.28
CA ALA A 122 -3.48 9.71 1.59
C ALA A 122 -2.85 9.72 2.98
N ASP A 123 -3.61 9.27 3.97
CA ASP A 123 -3.24 9.32 5.38
C ASP A 123 -2.93 10.75 5.80
N PHE A 124 -1.69 11.05 6.12
CA PHE A 124 -1.29 12.41 6.52
C PHE A 124 -0.64 13.19 5.39
N CYS A 125 -0.59 12.62 4.19
CA CYS A 125 0.07 13.25 3.06
C CYS A 125 -0.94 13.86 2.10
N MET A 126 -0.71 15.12 1.75
CA MET A 126 -1.49 15.79 0.73
C MET A 126 -0.78 15.56 -0.60
N ARG A 127 -1.50 15.01 -1.58
CA ARG A 127 -0.97 14.69 -2.90
C ARG A 127 -1.77 15.42 -3.96
N ILE A 128 -1.11 15.80 -5.03
CA ILE A 128 -1.75 16.51 -6.14
C ILE A 128 -1.79 15.58 -7.35
N PRO A 129 -2.99 15.14 -7.81
CA PRO A 129 -3.06 14.25 -8.96
C PRO A 129 -2.41 14.87 -10.18
N LYS A 130 -1.58 14.10 -10.88
CA LYS A 130 -0.88 14.59 -12.07
C LYS A 130 -1.83 14.98 -13.19
N GLU A 131 -2.95 14.28 -13.28
CA GLU A 131 -3.94 14.55 -14.33
C GLU A 131 -4.63 15.90 -14.15
N ASP A 132 -4.64 16.44 -12.92
CA ASP A 132 -5.27 17.72 -12.61
C ASP A 132 -4.24 18.85 -12.49
N PHE A 133 -2.99 18.54 -12.81
CA PHE A 133 -1.90 19.48 -12.67
C PHE A 133 -1.53 20.13 -14.02
#